data_01d103daec0b705850efbb22835d4a3d
#
_entry.id   01d103daec0b705850efbb22835d4a3d
#
_cell.length_a   1.000
_cell.length_b   1.000
_cell.length_c   1.000
_cell.angle_alpha   90.00
_cell.angle_beta   90.00
_cell.angle_gamma   90.00
#
_symmetry.space_group_name_H-M   'P 1'
#
loop_
_entity.id
_entity.type
_entity.pdbx_description
1 polymer ?
#
loop_
_entity_poly.entity_id
_entity_poly.type
_entity_poly.pdbx_seq_one_letter_code
_entity_poly.pdbx_strand_id
1 'polypeptide(L)'
;MIICKDAPGFVVNRLLTRFMGEITDAVDEGTDPATADNAMRSIGFPMSPFELLGLVGPGVALHVSETLNANLGPRYRISPTMQAMVKEGVKTFYIKNEDGSVGPNPAALALVHKGTTPSTAEEVRLRALKALAEEARMMLDEGVVSSAAEIDLCMLMGAGWPMHLGGILPYLDREGISESVCGQRFHAPGIASLPQ
;
A
#
# COMPACT_ATOMS: atom_id res chain seq x y z
N MET A 1 -1.46 23.93 2.55
CA MET A 1 -2.12 23.44 1.31
C MET A 1 -1.02 22.99 0.38
N ILE A 2 -1.12 21.76 -0.15
CA ILE A 2 -0.19 21.26 -1.18
C ILE A 2 -0.87 21.40 -2.53
N ILE A 3 -0.17 21.92 -3.50
CA ILE A 3 -0.63 22.00 -4.88
C ILE A 3 0.07 20.90 -5.65
N CYS A 4 -0.68 19.98 -6.24
CA CYS A 4 -0.15 18.93 -7.10
C CYS A 4 -0.69 19.09 -8.53
N LYS A 5 0.04 18.52 -9.49
CA LYS A 5 -0.40 18.43 -10.87
C LYS A 5 -1.66 17.56 -10.96
N ASP A 6 -2.55 17.86 -11.88
CA ASP A 6 -3.67 16.98 -12.22
C ASP A 6 -3.14 15.70 -12.85
N ALA A 7 -3.09 14.65 -12.05
CA ALA A 7 -2.57 13.35 -12.40
C ALA A 7 -3.43 12.23 -11.80
N PRO A 8 -3.55 11.06 -12.44
CA PRO A 8 -4.35 9.96 -11.94
C PRO A 8 -3.96 9.57 -10.51
N GLY A 9 -4.95 9.55 -9.60
CA GLY A 9 -4.76 9.23 -8.19
C GLY A 9 -4.06 10.31 -7.36
N PHE A 10 -3.66 11.41 -7.94
CA PHE A 10 -2.88 12.46 -7.29
C PHE A 10 -1.67 11.89 -6.54
N VAL A 11 -1.53 12.16 -5.23
CA VAL A 11 -0.43 11.65 -4.40
C VAL A 11 -0.86 10.45 -3.57
N VAL A 12 -1.84 10.63 -2.70
CA VAL A 12 -2.21 9.63 -1.68
C VAL A 12 -2.77 8.36 -2.32
N ASN A 13 -3.76 8.47 -3.19
CA ASN A 13 -4.36 7.28 -3.81
C ASN A 13 -3.37 6.55 -4.72
N ARG A 14 -2.49 7.30 -5.39
CA ARG A 14 -1.46 6.72 -6.26
C ARG A 14 -0.49 5.85 -5.45
N LEU A 15 0.04 6.35 -4.34
CA LEU A 15 0.94 5.59 -3.45
C LEU A 15 0.21 4.48 -2.70
N LEU A 16 -0.97 4.78 -2.15
CA LEU A 16 -1.73 3.81 -1.37
C LEU A 16 -2.16 2.62 -2.23
N THR A 17 -2.62 2.85 -3.46
CA THR A 17 -3.00 1.76 -4.37
C THR A 17 -1.78 0.95 -4.81
N ARG A 18 -0.63 1.59 -5.02
CA ARG A 18 0.61 0.89 -5.35
C ARG A 18 1.06 -0.02 -4.20
N PHE A 19 1.00 0.48 -2.98
CA PHE A 19 1.30 -0.25 -1.75
C PHE A 19 0.34 -1.42 -1.53
N MET A 20 -0.97 -1.16 -1.58
CA MET A 20 -2.01 -2.18 -1.39
C MET A 20 -1.95 -3.25 -2.49
N GLY A 21 -1.58 -2.86 -3.70
CA GLY A 21 -1.40 -3.76 -4.83
C GLY A 21 -0.40 -4.87 -4.54
N GLU A 22 0.78 -4.55 -4.00
CA GLU A 22 1.79 -5.57 -3.66
C GLU A 22 1.31 -6.56 -2.59
N ILE A 23 0.48 -6.11 -1.65
CA ILE A 23 -0.09 -6.97 -0.60
C ILE A 23 -1.17 -7.90 -1.17
N THR A 24 -2.07 -7.37 -2.01
CA THR A 24 -3.10 -8.19 -2.67
C THR A 24 -2.50 -9.14 -3.70
N ASP A 25 -1.47 -8.72 -4.43
CA ASP A 25 -0.73 -9.56 -5.38
C ASP A 25 -0.06 -10.74 -4.67
N ALA A 26 0.53 -10.52 -3.49
CA ALA A 26 1.10 -11.61 -2.70
C ALA A 26 0.03 -12.65 -2.31
N VAL A 27 -1.20 -12.22 -1.99
CA VAL A 27 -2.32 -13.13 -1.74
C VAL A 27 -2.70 -13.89 -3.01
N ASP A 28 -2.80 -13.22 -4.14
CA ASP A 28 -3.11 -13.84 -5.43
C ASP A 28 -2.02 -14.81 -5.89
N GLU A 29 -0.77 -14.59 -5.47
CA GLU A 29 0.37 -15.48 -5.71
C GLU A 29 0.39 -16.69 -4.76
N GLY A 30 -0.47 -16.74 -3.76
CA GLY A 30 -0.66 -17.89 -2.86
C GLY A 30 -0.22 -17.65 -1.42
N THR A 31 0.18 -16.44 -1.05
CA THR A 31 0.46 -16.08 0.34
C THR A 31 -0.85 -16.08 1.14
N ASP A 32 -0.82 -16.65 2.33
CA ASP A 32 -1.96 -16.59 3.24
C ASP A 32 -2.36 -15.12 3.53
N PRO A 33 -3.66 -14.75 3.43
CA PRO A 33 -4.11 -13.38 3.63
C PRO A 33 -3.69 -12.77 4.97
N ALA A 34 -3.71 -13.54 6.06
CA ALA A 34 -3.28 -13.04 7.36
C ALA A 34 -1.76 -12.76 7.40
N THR A 35 -0.96 -13.57 6.71
CA THR A 35 0.49 -13.36 6.57
C THR A 35 0.77 -12.08 5.78
N ALA A 36 0.08 -11.88 4.65
CA ALA A 36 0.23 -10.67 3.82
C ALA A 36 -0.20 -9.40 4.57
N ASP A 37 -1.32 -9.46 5.29
CA ASP A 37 -1.85 -8.35 6.08
C ASP A 37 -0.93 -7.96 7.25
N ASN A 38 -0.41 -8.96 7.96
CA ASN A 38 0.51 -8.75 9.08
C ASN A 38 1.93 -8.29 8.65
N ALA A 39 2.28 -8.39 7.38
CA ALA A 39 3.58 -7.98 6.85
C ALA A 39 3.93 -6.52 7.20
N MET A 40 2.91 -5.66 7.29
CA MET A 40 3.08 -4.23 7.56
C MET A 40 2.91 -3.85 9.05
N ARG A 41 2.68 -4.82 9.93
CA ARG A 41 2.40 -4.56 11.34
C ARG A 41 3.54 -3.84 12.07
N SER A 42 4.78 -4.12 11.70
CA SER A 42 5.98 -3.49 12.30
C SER A 42 6.10 -2.00 12.00
N ILE A 43 5.42 -1.49 10.98
CA ILE A 43 5.42 -0.05 10.64
C ILE A 43 4.55 0.74 11.62
N GLY A 44 3.54 0.12 12.24
CA GLY A 44 2.70 0.76 13.24
C GLY A 44 1.54 1.57 12.65
N PHE A 45 0.98 1.14 11.52
CA PHE A 45 -0.25 1.72 10.98
C PHE A 45 -1.41 1.60 11.97
N PRO A 46 -2.36 2.56 11.96
CA PRO A 46 -3.52 2.54 12.86
C PRO A 46 -4.49 1.39 12.57
N MET A 47 -4.47 0.85 11.37
CA MET A 47 -5.22 -0.33 10.94
C MET A 47 -4.41 -1.14 9.93
N SER A 48 -4.69 -2.42 9.83
CA SER A 48 -4.04 -3.28 8.86
C SER A 48 -4.50 -2.97 7.41
N PRO A 49 -3.74 -3.38 6.39
CA PRO A 49 -4.14 -3.21 5.00
C PRO A 49 -5.55 -3.73 4.68
N PHE A 50 -5.91 -4.92 5.18
CA PHE A 50 -7.22 -5.49 4.89
C PHE A 50 -8.35 -4.94 5.77
N GLU A 51 -8.05 -4.37 6.93
CA GLU A 51 -9.00 -3.55 7.67
C GLU A 51 -9.30 -2.25 6.91
N LEU A 52 -8.27 -1.58 6.39
CA LEU A 52 -8.44 -0.40 5.52
C LEU A 52 -9.23 -0.73 4.26
N LEU A 53 -8.94 -1.87 3.62
CA LEU A 53 -9.68 -2.34 2.45
C LEU A 53 -11.16 -2.56 2.77
N GLY A 54 -11.46 -3.14 3.95
CA GLY A 54 -12.84 -3.32 4.42
C GLY A 54 -13.57 -1.99 4.67
N LEU A 55 -12.85 -0.97 5.16
CA LEU A 55 -13.39 0.37 5.40
C LEU A 55 -13.68 1.12 4.10
N VAL A 56 -12.77 1.09 3.15
CA VAL A 56 -12.91 1.73 1.82
C VAL A 56 -13.92 0.98 0.95
N GLY A 57 -13.93 -0.31 1.05
CA GLY A 57 -14.71 -1.25 0.26
C GLY A 57 -13.98 -1.74 -1.00
N PRO A 58 -14.00 -3.07 -1.26
CA PRO A 58 -13.32 -3.68 -2.39
C PRO A 58 -13.72 -3.10 -3.75
N GLY A 59 -14.99 -2.70 -3.91
CA GLY A 59 -15.48 -2.10 -5.17
C GLY A 59 -14.80 -0.76 -5.50
N VAL A 60 -14.60 0.10 -4.49
CA VAL A 60 -13.89 1.37 -4.66
C VAL A 60 -12.41 1.12 -4.94
N ALA A 61 -11.78 0.24 -4.17
CA ALA A 61 -10.37 -0.10 -4.34
C ALA A 61 -10.09 -0.71 -5.73
N LEU A 62 -10.94 -1.62 -6.20
CA LEU A 62 -10.84 -2.21 -7.52
C LEU A 62 -10.96 -1.15 -8.63
N HIS A 63 -11.98 -0.29 -8.55
CA HIS A 63 -12.19 0.79 -9.54
C HIS A 63 -10.99 1.74 -9.61
N VAL A 64 -10.39 2.09 -8.47
CA VAL A 64 -9.18 2.91 -8.43
C VAL A 64 -8.00 2.17 -9.08
N SER A 65 -7.81 0.88 -8.78
CA SER A 65 -6.76 0.06 -9.38
C SER A 65 -6.91 -0.04 -10.90
N GLU A 66 -8.14 -0.24 -11.40
CA GLU A 66 -8.44 -0.27 -12.85
C GLU A 66 -8.13 1.07 -13.51
N THR A 67 -8.51 2.18 -12.87
CA THR A 67 -8.24 3.53 -13.36
C THR A 67 -6.73 3.80 -13.44
N LEU A 68 -5.98 3.44 -12.39
CA LEU A 68 -4.53 3.63 -12.36
C LEU A 68 -3.81 2.69 -13.34
N ASN A 69 -4.27 1.44 -13.47
CA ASN A 69 -3.75 0.52 -14.47
C ASN A 69 -3.89 1.08 -15.89
N ALA A 70 -5.08 1.58 -16.24
CA ALA A 70 -5.36 2.14 -17.56
C ALA A 70 -4.51 3.38 -17.89
N ASN A 71 -4.19 4.20 -16.90
CA ASN A 71 -3.48 5.48 -17.09
C ASN A 71 -1.97 5.40 -16.84
N LEU A 72 -1.53 4.57 -15.89
CA LEU A 72 -0.15 4.51 -15.42
C LEU A 72 0.52 3.15 -15.69
N GLY A 73 -0.23 2.19 -16.25
CA GLY A 73 0.30 0.92 -16.74
C GLY A 73 0.25 -0.24 -15.73
N PRO A 74 0.82 -1.39 -16.14
CA PRO A 74 0.60 -2.69 -15.51
C PRO A 74 1.21 -2.85 -14.11
N ARG A 75 1.97 -1.89 -13.61
CA ARG A 75 2.45 -1.88 -12.22
C ARG A 75 1.32 -1.72 -11.20
N TYR A 76 0.15 -1.24 -11.65
CA TYR A 76 -1.11 -1.26 -10.90
C TYR A 76 -1.91 -2.49 -11.31
N ARG A 77 -1.56 -3.65 -10.77
CA ARG A 77 -2.21 -4.91 -11.12
C ARG A 77 -3.65 -4.94 -10.65
N ILE A 78 -4.48 -5.68 -11.37
CA ILE A 78 -5.89 -5.89 -11.03
C ILE A 78 -5.99 -7.28 -10.40
N SER A 79 -6.22 -7.31 -9.10
CA SER A 79 -6.28 -8.54 -8.32
C SER A 79 -7.51 -9.39 -8.70
N PRO A 80 -7.34 -10.66 -9.11
CA PRO A 80 -8.45 -11.58 -9.33
C PRO A 80 -9.24 -11.89 -8.05
N THR A 81 -8.58 -11.92 -6.89
CA THR A 81 -9.27 -12.03 -5.59
C THR A 81 -10.21 -10.85 -5.37
N MET A 82 -9.74 -9.62 -5.61
CA MET A 82 -10.56 -8.43 -5.48
C MET A 82 -11.76 -8.43 -6.45
N GLN A 83 -11.55 -8.85 -7.71
CA GLN A 83 -12.63 -8.97 -8.69
C GLN A 83 -13.68 -9.99 -8.22
N ALA A 84 -13.24 -11.15 -7.70
CA ALA A 84 -14.15 -12.17 -7.16
C ALA A 84 -14.93 -11.65 -5.95
N MET A 85 -14.28 -10.95 -5.01
CA MET A 85 -14.96 -10.36 -3.84
C MET A 85 -16.03 -9.36 -4.27
N VAL A 86 -15.74 -8.48 -5.22
CA VAL A 86 -16.70 -7.49 -5.73
C VAL A 86 -17.88 -8.18 -6.41
N LYS A 87 -17.62 -9.17 -7.25
CA LYS A 87 -18.65 -9.94 -7.95
C LYS A 87 -19.61 -10.66 -7.01
N GLU A 88 -19.09 -11.25 -5.95
CA GLU A 88 -19.86 -12.01 -4.97
C GLU A 88 -20.39 -11.13 -3.81
N GLY A 89 -20.14 -9.82 -3.84
CA GLY A 89 -20.61 -8.87 -2.82
C GLY A 89 -19.92 -8.99 -1.46
N VAL A 90 -18.77 -9.64 -1.39
CA VAL A 90 -17.97 -9.80 -0.16
C VAL A 90 -17.16 -8.53 0.08
N LYS A 91 -17.33 -7.91 1.26
CA LYS A 91 -16.82 -6.56 1.53
C LYS A 91 -15.54 -6.50 2.33
N THR A 92 -15.15 -7.59 3.00
CA THR A 92 -14.02 -7.56 3.93
C THR A 92 -13.40 -8.93 4.12
N PHE A 93 -12.08 -8.97 4.40
CA PHE A 93 -11.36 -10.19 4.82
C PHE A 93 -11.60 -10.58 6.26
N TYR A 94 -12.15 -9.68 7.09
CA TYR A 94 -12.41 -9.92 8.50
C TYR A 94 -13.88 -9.68 8.85
N ILE A 95 -14.41 -10.51 9.73
CA ILE A 95 -15.77 -10.36 10.27
C ILE A 95 -15.71 -10.39 11.79
N LYS A 96 -16.73 -9.78 12.41
CA LYS A 96 -16.96 -9.91 13.84
C LYS A 96 -17.73 -11.19 14.09
N ASN A 97 -17.17 -12.07 14.91
CA ASN A 97 -17.79 -13.32 15.35
C ASN A 97 -18.87 -13.08 16.41
N GLU A 98 -19.66 -14.10 16.71
CA GLU A 98 -20.74 -14.04 17.71
C GLU A 98 -20.22 -13.72 19.11
N ASP A 99 -19.01 -14.15 19.46
CA ASP A 99 -18.32 -13.86 20.73
C ASP A 99 -17.73 -12.46 20.81
N GLY A 100 -17.87 -11.66 19.73
CA GLY A 100 -17.34 -10.31 19.63
C GLY A 100 -15.89 -10.22 19.14
N SER A 101 -15.18 -11.33 18.99
CA SER A 101 -13.84 -11.36 18.40
C SER A 101 -13.89 -11.03 16.90
N VAL A 102 -12.75 -10.54 16.37
CA VAL A 102 -12.58 -10.33 14.93
C VAL A 102 -11.78 -11.51 14.37
N GLY A 103 -12.30 -12.14 13.35
CA GLY A 103 -11.67 -13.29 12.72
C GLY A 103 -11.77 -13.25 11.21
N PRO A 104 -11.08 -14.19 10.52
CA PRO A 104 -11.10 -14.26 9.06
C PRO A 104 -12.54 -14.50 8.56
N ASN A 105 -12.89 -13.87 7.46
CA ASN A 105 -14.16 -14.06 6.76
C ASN A 105 -14.07 -15.31 5.86
N PRO A 106 -14.78 -16.41 6.16
CA PRO A 106 -14.72 -17.62 5.34
C PRO A 106 -15.17 -17.40 3.90
N ALA A 107 -16.11 -16.47 3.66
CA ALA A 107 -16.57 -16.13 2.33
C ALA A 107 -15.45 -15.44 1.50
N ALA A 108 -14.65 -14.57 2.13
CA ALA A 108 -13.50 -13.95 1.46
C ALA A 108 -12.41 -14.99 1.18
N LEU A 109 -12.09 -15.83 2.16
CA LEU A 109 -11.06 -16.86 2.01
C LEU A 109 -11.40 -17.88 0.89
N ALA A 110 -12.67 -18.18 0.69
CA ALA A 110 -13.13 -19.06 -0.40
C ALA A 110 -12.93 -18.45 -1.80
N LEU A 111 -12.79 -17.12 -1.89
CA LEU A 111 -12.62 -16.38 -3.14
C LEU A 111 -11.16 -16.05 -3.45
N VAL A 112 -10.24 -16.33 -2.53
CA VAL A 112 -8.81 -16.09 -2.74
C VAL A 112 -8.30 -16.90 -3.92
N HIS A 113 -7.63 -16.22 -4.85
CA HIS A 113 -6.96 -16.86 -5.97
C HIS A 113 -5.85 -17.79 -5.48
N LYS A 114 -5.80 -19.00 -6.01
CA LYS A 114 -4.85 -20.04 -5.55
C LYS A 114 -3.58 -20.01 -6.38
N GLY A 115 -2.72 -19.02 -6.14
CA GLY A 115 -1.36 -19.01 -6.67
C GLY A 115 -0.47 -20.08 -6.04
N THR A 116 0.70 -20.27 -6.59
CA THR A 116 1.66 -21.33 -6.20
C THR A 116 3.03 -20.81 -5.75
N THR A 117 3.16 -19.49 -5.61
CA THR A 117 4.42 -18.82 -5.26
C THR A 117 4.24 -17.93 -4.03
N PRO A 118 3.92 -18.52 -2.85
CA PRO A 118 3.72 -17.74 -1.64
C PRO A 118 5.01 -17.02 -1.22
N SER A 119 4.86 -15.83 -0.68
CA SER A 119 5.93 -15.03 -0.09
C SER A 119 5.86 -15.05 1.43
N THR A 120 6.98 -14.87 2.09
CA THR A 120 7.05 -14.60 3.53
C THR A 120 6.54 -13.18 3.84
N ALA A 121 6.17 -12.92 5.08
CA ALA A 121 5.75 -11.58 5.50
C ALA A 121 6.84 -10.51 5.23
N GLU A 122 8.12 -10.87 5.41
CA GLU A 122 9.24 -9.95 5.15
C GLU A 122 9.40 -9.65 3.65
N GLU A 123 9.23 -10.64 2.79
CA GLU A 123 9.24 -10.43 1.33
C GLU A 123 8.09 -9.54 0.88
N VAL A 124 6.88 -9.74 1.41
CA VAL A 124 5.73 -8.88 1.14
C VAL A 124 6.00 -7.45 1.60
N ARG A 125 6.52 -7.28 2.83
CA ARG A 125 6.91 -5.97 3.37
C ARG A 125 7.90 -5.26 2.47
N LEU A 126 8.96 -5.95 2.10
CA LEU A 126 10.03 -5.38 1.27
C LEU A 126 9.52 -5.01 -0.14
N ARG A 127 8.69 -5.85 -0.76
CA ARG A 127 8.04 -5.55 -2.05
C ARG A 127 7.20 -4.28 -1.97
N ALA A 128 6.35 -4.18 -0.98
CA ALA A 128 5.47 -3.03 -0.78
C ALA A 128 6.26 -1.72 -0.56
N LEU A 129 7.33 -1.76 0.25
CA LEU A 129 8.18 -0.60 0.50
C LEU A 129 8.99 -0.18 -0.74
N LYS A 130 9.51 -1.14 -1.51
CA LYS A 130 10.18 -0.85 -2.78
C LYS A 130 9.23 -0.21 -3.79
N ALA A 131 8.02 -0.73 -3.91
CA ALA A 131 6.98 -0.18 -4.78
C ALA A 131 6.61 1.26 -4.40
N LEU A 132 6.58 1.59 -3.11
CA LEU A 132 6.40 2.97 -2.64
C LEU A 132 7.57 3.88 -3.05
N ALA A 133 8.82 3.41 -2.93
CA ALA A 133 10.00 4.18 -3.35
C ALA A 133 10.00 4.45 -4.85
N GLU A 134 9.73 3.42 -5.67
CA GLU A 134 9.63 3.55 -7.13
C GLU A 134 8.56 4.57 -7.52
N GLU A 135 7.36 4.45 -6.98
CA GLU A 135 6.24 5.31 -7.34
C GLU A 135 6.45 6.76 -6.86
N ALA A 136 7.03 6.95 -5.66
CA ALA A 136 7.38 8.28 -5.17
C ALA A 136 8.43 8.96 -6.08
N ARG A 137 9.43 8.22 -6.56
CA ARG A 137 10.42 8.73 -7.50
C ARG A 137 9.77 9.14 -8.81
N MET A 138 8.91 8.28 -9.38
CA MET A 138 8.18 8.60 -10.61
C MET A 138 7.34 9.87 -10.46
N MET A 139 6.64 10.05 -9.33
CA MET A 139 5.84 11.26 -9.10
C MET A 139 6.69 12.53 -9.05
N LEU A 140 7.88 12.47 -8.47
CA LEU A 140 8.83 13.60 -8.46
C LEU A 140 9.36 13.90 -9.87
N ASP A 141 9.75 12.87 -10.62
CA ASP A 141 10.29 13.00 -11.97
C ASP A 141 9.22 13.50 -12.97
N GLU A 142 7.98 13.12 -12.78
CA GLU A 142 6.83 13.60 -13.56
C GLU A 142 6.36 15.01 -13.14
N GLY A 143 6.90 15.54 -12.04
CA GLY A 143 6.50 16.84 -11.49
C GLY A 143 5.05 16.85 -10.97
N VAL A 144 4.56 15.72 -10.46
CA VAL A 144 3.24 15.65 -9.81
C VAL A 144 3.22 16.51 -8.55
N VAL A 145 4.32 16.50 -7.83
CA VAL A 145 4.63 17.39 -6.70
C VAL A 145 6.00 18.01 -6.90
N SER A 146 6.30 19.09 -6.19
CA SER A 146 7.54 19.83 -6.33
C SER A 146 8.68 19.31 -5.44
N SER A 147 8.36 18.55 -4.41
CA SER A 147 9.34 18.06 -3.43
C SER A 147 8.92 16.77 -2.71
N ALA A 148 9.92 16.07 -2.20
CA ALA A 148 9.74 14.89 -1.36
C ALA A 148 8.91 15.21 -0.09
N ALA A 149 9.13 16.37 0.53
CA ALA A 149 8.40 16.81 1.71
C ALA A 149 6.89 16.94 1.48
N GLU A 150 6.47 17.28 0.26
CA GLU A 150 5.04 17.32 -0.10
C GLU A 150 4.41 15.93 -0.14
N ILE A 151 5.15 14.91 -0.62
CA ILE A 151 4.72 13.50 -0.55
C ILE A 151 4.57 13.08 0.91
N ASP A 152 5.56 13.37 1.75
CA ASP A 152 5.52 13.03 3.17
C ASP A 152 4.31 13.63 3.86
N LEU A 153 4.06 14.92 3.63
CA LEU A 153 2.91 15.60 4.23
C LEU A 153 1.57 15.02 3.74
N CYS A 154 1.46 14.70 2.45
CA CYS A 154 0.28 14.04 1.90
C CYS A 154 0.03 12.67 2.56
N MET A 155 1.08 11.87 2.75
CA MET A 155 0.94 10.54 3.33
C MET A 155 0.69 10.57 4.84
N LEU A 156 1.31 11.49 5.57
CA LEU A 156 1.06 11.71 7.00
C LEU A 156 -0.40 12.11 7.25
N MET A 157 -0.91 13.08 6.49
CA MET A 157 -2.24 13.66 6.72
C MET A 157 -3.36 12.93 6.00
N GLY A 158 -3.07 12.29 4.88
CA GLY A 158 -4.08 11.68 4.01
C GLY A 158 -4.18 10.16 4.10
N ALA A 159 -3.07 9.46 4.39
CA ALA A 159 -3.01 8.00 4.48
C ALA A 159 -2.77 7.48 5.90
N GLY A 160 -2.58 8.36 6.89
CA GLY A 160 -2.31 7.94 8.26
C GLY A 160 -0.93 7.29 8.44
N TRP A 161 0.06 7.69 7.63
CA TRP A 161 1.43 7.22 7.82
C TRP A 161 1.90 7.56 9.24
N PRO A 162 2.54 6.63 9.97
CA PRO A 162 2.90 6.86 11.38
C PRO A 162 3.83 8.07 11.56
N MET A 163 3.38 9.07 12.30
CA MET A 163 4.11 10.34 12.51
C MET A 163 5.46 10.14 13.16
N HIS A 164 5.60 9.14 14.04
CA HIS A 164 6.86 8.85 14.74
C HIS A 164 7.97 8.38 13.79
N LEU A 165 7.63 7.98 12.56
CA LEU A 165 8.59 7.62 11.53
C LEU A 165 9.11 8.84 10.74
N GLY A 166 8.56 10.03 10.97
CA GLY A 166 9.03 11.30 10.38
C GLY A 166 8.64 11.54 8.92
N GLY A 167 7.81 10.66 8.34
CA GLY A 167 7.41 10.68 6.94
C GLY A 167 7.71 9.35 6.26
N ILE A 168 7.07 9.12 5.12
CA ILE A 168 7.25 7.90 4.33
C ILE A 168 8.64 7.86 3.69
N LEU A 169 9.08 8.94 3.08
CA LEU A 169 10.35 8.99 2.35
C LEU A 169 11.57 9.02 3.29
N PRO A 170 11.56 9.76 4.42
CA PRO A 170 12.59 9.62 5.45
C PRO A 170 12.72 8.19 6.00
N TYR A 171 11.59 7.49 6.16
CA TYR A 171 11.60 6.09 6.56
C TYR A 171 12.28 5.20 5.52
N LEU A 172 11.90 5.31 4.24
CA LEU A 172 12.53 4.57 3.13
C LEU A 172 14.03 4.88 2.99
N ASP A 173 14.42 6.13 3.26
CA ASP A 173 15.82 6.55 3.28
C ASP A 173 16.63 5.88 4.39
N ARG A 174 16.06 5.76 5.60
CA ARG A 174 16.72 5.09 6.74
C ARG A 174 16.85 3.58 6.55
N GLU A 175 15.84 2.96 5.95
CA GLU A 175 15.85 1.53 5.62
C GLU A 175 16.77 1.19 4.43
N GLY A 176 17.40 2.19 3.78
CA GLY A 176 18.24 2.01 2.60
C GLY A 176 17.48 1.60 1.34
N ILE A 177 16.14 1.61 1.39
CA ILE A 177 15.29 1.20 0.26
C ILE A 177 15.39 2.22 -0.87
N SER A 178 15.38 3.52 -0.55
CA SER A 178 15.50 4.59 -1.54
C SER A 178 16.76 4.45 -2.38
N GLU A 179 17.91 4.21 -1.76
CA GLU A 179 19.18 4.04 -2.46
C GLU A 179 19.21 2.75 -3.28
N SER A 180 18.66 1.66 -2.73
CA SER A 180 18.66 0.35 -3.42
C SER A 180 17.77 0.35 -4.66
N VAL A 181 16.68 1.12 -4.67
CA VAL A 181 15.67 1.14 -5.73
C VAL A 181 15.89 2.30 -6.70
N CYS A 182 16.15 3.51 -6.17
CA CYS A 182 16.22 4.74 -6.95
C CYS A 182 17.66 5.23 -7.17
N GLY A 183 18.67 4.57 -6.60
CA GLY A 183 20.08 4.97 -6.68
C GLY A 183 20.43 6.20 -5.85
N GLN A 184 19.47 6.78 -5.13
CA GLN A 184 19.66 7.99 -4.33
C GLN A 184 18.60 8.11 -3.23
N ARG A 185 18.89 8.88 -2.21
CA ARG A 185 17.95 9.27 -1.15
C ARG A 185 16.94 10.29 -1.68
N PHE A 186 15.79 10.38 -1.03
CA PHE A 186 14.79 11.42 -1.26
C PHE A 186 15.13 12.70 -0.52
N HIS A 187 15.70 12.57 0.68
CA HIS A 187 16.10 13.70 1.54
C HIS A 187 17.60 13.72 1.81
N ALA A 188 18.13 14.92 2.05
CA ALA A 188 19.50 15.07 2.51
C ALA A 188 19.70 14.34 3.85
N PRO A 189 20.90 13.81 4.13
CA PRO A 189 21.24 13.20 5.41
C PRO A 189 20.89 14.14 6.58
N GLY A 190 20.31 13.59 7.64
CA GLY A 190 19.92 14.35 8.83
C GLY A 190 18.50 14.93 8.81
N ILE A 191 17.82 14.94 7.65
CA ILE A 191 16.40 15.33 7.59
C ILE A 191 15.56 14.18 8.15
N ALA A 192 14.64 14.51 9.08
CA ALA A 192 13.77 13.56 9.78
C ALA A 192 14.55 12.37 10.40
N SER A 193 15.77 12.61 10.86
CA SER A 193 16.47 11.69 11.74
C SER A 193 15.70 11.56 13.04
N LEU A 194 15.45 10.31 13.48
CA LEU A 194 14.85 10.08 14.79
C LEU A 194 15.79 10.59 15.87
N PRO A 195 15.26 11.15 16.98
CA PRO A 195 16.09 11.45 18.14
C PRO A 195 16.85 10.18 18.58
N GLN A 196 18.14 10.34 18.87
CA GLN A 196 18.92 9.25 19.46
C GLN A 196 18.52 9.01 20.92
#